data_63d8729df45b0ab060abbc0bce3b72d4
#
_entry.id   63d8729df45b0ab060abbc0bce3b72d4
#
_cell.length_a   1.000
_cell.length_b   1.000
_cell.length_c   1.000
_cell.angle_alpha   90.00
_cell.angle_beta   90.00
_cell.angle_gamma   90.00
#
_symmetry.space_group_name_H-M   'P 1'
#
loop_
_entity.id
_entity.type
_entity.pdbx_description
1 polymer ?
#
loop_
_entity_poly.entity_id
_entity_poly.type
_entity_poly.pdbx_seq_one_letter_code
_entity_poly.pdbx_strand_id
1 'polypeptide(L)'
;MHGQLDIIPTSLLLGSLYFLFNKRKKSQFFSAVFLSLALLTNLHILAVVPAIFILLWKRKNYLDLFSYFFVVLFCICLVCAPFSGNEFWSAVLWNKEQSLLTQVYINFVDLKIYLPIMALIFIYLHEYMLIDTNRSLFFSLCGLLFGVFLILIPPMPGWYVWIVPFVTLYFVEVSFYRARALTIYIVLNLLFLLYFITAHRTPLTDLYFLGNDLSFLKVKDPTYVSVLFTLLTSTLIYIVYCMYKLGLSNNNFYKRKGVPFTIAISGDSGAGKSTLIEMMFRCFGKRDTLQIEGDGDHKWERNAPMWTKLTHLNPKANWLYRQAKDIAALKRGERIHRVDYDHQTGSFTKSMVVKPKRFIVLSGLHAFYLPQMREAMDLKLFMAPDEKLRLFWKIKRDTEKRGYSLEKILEQINKRKIDSDSFIAPQKKFADLVITYFDNTLEDFTDLKHKVQISLKMSLSLSVDVEPLLQFLEKNGMFINHEFSEDLSKQTITIDGNSLESIRLNFSKFVYELIPHYDEITEQIFTWVDNKDAIIQLVILLIISSKMRTN
;
A
#
# COMPACT_ATOMS: atom_id res chain seq x y z
N MET A 1 9.26 29.34 31.53
CA MET A 1 8.05 28.61 31.08
C MET A 1 7.51 29.07 29.72
N HIS A 2 8.31 29.72 28.90
CA HIS A 2 7.92 30.06 27.52
C HIS A 2 7.85 28.81 26.65
N GLY A 3 6.71 28.60 26.01
CA GLY A 3 6.50 27.49 25.07
C GLY A 3 5.86 26.23 25.67
N GLN A 4 5.64 26.16 26.96
CA GLN A 4 4.99 24.98 27.57
C GLN A 4 3.52 24.85 27.18
N LEU A 5 2.86 25.92 26.83
CA LEU A 5 1.48 25.88 26.32
C LEU A 5 1.39 25.16 24.96
N ASP A 6 2.46 25.20 24.15
CA ASP A 6 2.52 24.53 22.85
C ASP A 6 2.54 23.00 22.93
N ILE A 7 2.79 22.44 24.12
CA ILE A 7 2.67 21.00 24.37
C ILE A 7 1.21 20.56 24.23
N ILE A 8 0.24 21.37 24.65
CA ILE A 8 -1.20 21.04 24.62
C ILE A 8 -1.67 20.83 23.18
N PRO A 9 -1.57 21.82 22.24
CA PRO A 9 -2.00 21.64 20.88
C PRO A 9 -1.23 20.53 20.15
N THR A 10 0.08 20.37 20.43
CA THR A 10 0.88 19.30 19.85
C THR A 10 0.42 17.92 20.33
N SER A 11 0.10 17.76 21.62
CA SER A 11 -0.42 16.50 22.17
C SER A 11 -1.81 16.17 21.60
N LEU A 12 -2.68 17.16 21.48
CA LEU A 12 -4.00 17.02 20.86
C LEU A 12 -3.88 16.65 19.38
N LEU A 13 -2.95 17.27 18.64
CA LEU A 13 -2.66 16.88 17.25
C LEU A 13 -2.20 15.42 17.15
N LEU A 14 -1.30 14.96 18.01
CA LEU A 14 -0.87 13.56 18.04
C LEU A 14 -2.03 12.61 18.33
N GLY A 15 -2.94 12.98 19.25
CA GLY A 15 -4.19 12.26 19.50
C GLY A 15 -5.06 12.20 18.24
N SER A 16 -5.21 13.32 17.54
CA SER A 16 -5.92 13.36 16.25
C SER A 16 -5.30 12.43 15.23
N LEU A 17 -3.99 12.50 15.02
CA LEU A 17 -3.26 11.65 14.08
C LEU A 17 -3.34 10.16 14.45
N TYR A 18 -3.26 9.83 15.75
CA TYR A 18 -3.45 8.46 16.22
C TYR A 18 -4.81 7.91 15.81
N PHE A 19 -5.88 8.66 16.05
CA PHE A 19 -7.24 8.26 15.68
C PHE A 19 -7.46 8.29 14.15
N LEU A 20 -6.80 9.16 13.40
CA LEU A 20 -6.89 9.25 11.93
C LEU A 20 -6.44 7.96 11.22
N PHE A 21 -5.43 7.30 11.78
CA PHE A 21 -4.88 6.04 11.27
C PHE A 21 -5.43 4.79 11.99
N ASN A 22 -6.34 4.96 12.95
CA ASN A 22 -6.98 3.84 13.62
C ASN A 22 -8.28 3.45 12.90
N LYS A 23 -8.48 2.17 12.63
CA LYS A 23 -9.56 1.61 11.80
C LYS A 23 -10.88 1.36 12.55
N ARG A 24 -11.01 1.77 13.80
CA ARG A 24 -12.25 1.59 14.58
C ARG A 24 -13.37 2.52 14.09
N LYS A 25 -14.61 2.04 14.03
CA LYS A 25 -15.80 2.71 13.47
C LYS A 25 -16.01 4.18 13.90
N LYS A 26 -15.59 4.56 15.13
CA LYS A 26 -15.72 5.94 15.66
C LYS A 26 -14.41 6.73 15.64
N SER A 27 -13.35 6.16 15.08
CA SER A 27 -12.01 6.72 15.20
C SER A 27 -11.86 8.06 14.46
N GLN A 28 -12.47 8.19 13.28
CA GLN A 28 -12.43 9.44 12.52
C GLN A 28 -13.16 10.58 13.25
N PHE A 29 -14.26 10.30 13.92
CA PHE A 29 -14.95 11.29 14.75
C PHE A 29 -14.05 11.82 15.87
N PHE A 30 -13.39 10.92 16.62
CA PHE A 30 -12.46 11.34 17.66
C PHE A 30 -11.26 12.10 17.09
N SER A 31 -10.75 11.69 15.92
CA SER A 31 -9.70 12.44 15.22
C SER A 31 -10.12 13.87 14.92
N ALA A 32 -11.33 14.08 14.40
CA ALA A 32 -11.86 15.41 14.09
C ALA A 32 -12.03 16.27 15.34
N VAL A 33 -12.54 15.70 16.43
CA VAL A 33 -12.69 16.40 17.73
C VAL A 33 -11.32 16.82 18.27
N PHE A 34 -10.32 15.91 18.29
CA PHE A 34 -8.99 16.23 18.76
C PHE A 34 -8.29 17.29 17.89
N LEU A 35 -8.50 17.26 16.56
CA LEU A 35 -8.00 18.30 15.66
C LEU A 35 -8.64 19.65 15.95
N SER A 36 -9.94 19.69 16.20
CA SER A 36 -10.66 20.91 16.55
C SER A 36 -10.11 21.53 17.83
N LEU A 37 -9.92 20.72 18.86
CA LEU A 37 -9.35 21.15 20.14
C LEU A 37 -7.93 21.68 19.96
N ALA A 38 -7.12 21.02 19.13
CA ALA A 38 -5.77 21.48 18.81
C ALA A 38 -5.77 22.85 18.10
N LEU A 39 -6.66 23.06 17.13
CA LEU A 39 -6.82 24.34 16.42
C LEU A 39 -7.33 25.47 17.32
N LEU A 40 -8.22 25.15 18.27
CA LEU A 40 -8.74 26.12 19.25
C LEU A 40 -7.68 26.55 20.26
N THR A 41 -6.63 25.76 20.46
CA THR A 41 -5.53 26.13 21.37
C THR A 41 -4.43 26.92 20.70
N ASN A 42 -4.07 26.63 19.45
CA ASN A 42 -3.05 27.39 18.73
C ASN A 42 -3.15 27.21 17.20
N LEU A 43 -3.03 28.31 16.46
CA LEU A 43 -3.22 28.36 15.01
C LEU A 43 -2.10 27.68 14.18
N HIS A 44 -0.92 27.43 14.73
CA HIS A 44 0.14 26.76 13.97
C HIS A 44 -0.28 25.35 13.50
N ILE A 45 -1.25 24.72 14.18
CA ILE A 45 -1.85 23.44 13.78
C ILE A 45 -2.56 23.54 12.42
N LEU A 46 -2.98 24.73 12.01
CA LEU A 46 -3.63 24.96 10.70
C LEU A 46 -2.75 24.48 9.54
N ALA A 47 -1.43 24.47 9.69
CA ALA A 47 -0.51 23.95 8.68
C ALA A 47 -0.71 22.46 8.35
N VAL A 48 -1.28 21.66 9.26
CA VAL A 48 -1.52 20.23 9.03
C VAL A 48 -2.89 19.97 8.38
N VAL A 49 -3.82 20.91 8.46
CA VAL A 49 -5.20 20.74 7.96
C VAL A 49 -5.27 20.44 6.46
N PRO A 50 -4.56 21.19 5.56
CA PRO A 50 -4.54 20.85 4.14
C PRO A 50 -3.96 19.47 3.86
N ALA A 51 -2.94 19.04 4.61
CA ALA A 51 -2.36 17.70 4.48
C ALA A 51 -3.38 16.61 4.86
N ILE A 52 -4.11 16.76 5.96
CA ILE A 52 -5.20 15.84 6.33
C ILE A 52 -6.29 15.82 5.24
N PHE A 53 -6.64 16.98 4.67
CA PHE A 53 -7.60 17.07 3.57
C PHE A 53 -7.13 16.26 2.35
N ILE A 54 -5.88 16.45 1.92
CA ILE A 54 -5.28 15.73 0.78
C ILE A 54 -5.27 14.24 1.04
N LEU A 55 -4.88 13.80 2.25
CA LEU A 55 -4.88 12.40 2.65
C LEU A 55 -6.28 11.78 2.55
N LEU A 56 -7.29 12.42 3.13
CA LEU A 56 -8.68 11.93 3.12
C LEU A 56 -9.29 11.98 1.71
N TRP A 57 -8.99 13.02 0.93
CA TRP A 57 -9.39 13.13 -0.47
C TRP A 57 -8.89 11.95 -1.31
N LYS A 58 -7.64 11.56 -1.11
CA LYS A 58 -7.04 10.41 -1.80
C LYS A 58 -7.70 9.08 -1.45
N ARG A 59 -8.23 8.93 -0.24
CA ARG A 59 -8.98 7.73 0.17
C ARG A 59 -10.31 7.57 -0.57
N LYS A 60 -10.76 8.58 -1.34
CA LYS A 60 -11.99 8.59 -2.18
C LYS A 60 -13.30 8.28 -1.45
N ASN A 61 -13.29 8.32 -0.14
CA ASN A 61 -14.51 8.27 0.65
C ASN A 61 -14.96 9.70 0.99
N TYR A 62 -15.68 10.31 0.06
CA TYR A 62 -16.09 11.71 0.16
C TYR A 62 -17.07 11.97 1.31
N LEU A 63 -17.90 10.99 1.66
CA LEU A 63 -18.81 11.11 2.80
C LEU A 63 -18.02 11.24 4.12
N ASP A 64 -16.99 10.42 4.30
CA ASP A 64 -16.11 10.51 5.48
C ASP A 64 -15.32 11.82 5.49
N LEU A 65 -14.86 12.29 4.34
CA LEU A 65 -14.18 13.57 4.20
C LEU A 65 -15.09 14.73 4.65
N PHE A 66 -16.30 14.82 4.09
CA PHE A 66 -17.24 15.88 4.44
C PHE A 66 -17.69 15.80 5.90
N SER A 67 -17.98 14.60 6.40
CA SER A 67 -18.33 14.42 7.81
C SER A 67 -17.21 14.81 8.76
N TYR A 68 -15.96 14.50 8.42
CA TYR A 68 -14.78 14.87 9.20
C TYR A 68 -14.65 16.39 9.34
N PHE A 69 -14.65 17.11 8.20
CA PHE A 69 -14.51 18.57 8.22
C PHE A 69 -15.75 19.28 8.75
N PHE A 70 -16.94 18.70 8.58
CA PHE A 70 -18.15 19.20 9.24
C PHE A 70 -18.02 19.15 10.76
N VAL A 71 -17.53 18.05 11.33
CA VAL A 71 -17.29 17.94 12.78
C VAL A 71 -16.23 18.97 13.23
N VAL A 72 -15.13 19.13 12.49
CA VAL A 72 -14.10 20.13 12.80
C VAL A 72 -14.69 21.52 12.84
N LEU A 73 -15.40 21.91 11.79
CA LEU A 73 -16.01 23.24 11.69
C LEU A 73 -17.08 23.45 12.79
N PHE A 74 -17.93 22.46 13.02
CA PHE A 74 -18.97 22.52 14.05
C PHE A 74 -18.37 22.75 15.44
N CYS A 75 -17.32 21.99 15.83
CA CYS A 75 -16.65 22.16 17.11
C CYS A 75 -16.01 23.54 17.25
N ILE A 76 -15.36 24.06 16.18
CA ILE A 76 -14.76 25.40 16.20
C ILE A 76 -15.86 26.46 16.34
N CYS A 77 -16.92 26.38 15.55
CA CYS A 77 -18.03 27.33 15.64
C CYS A 77 -18.70 27.32 17.03
N LEU A 78 -18.94 26.12 17.59
CA LEU A 78 -19.55 25.97 18.91
C LEU A 78 -18.74 26.68 20.01
N VAL A 79 -17.41 26.56 19.98
CA VAL A 79 -16.52 27.16 20.99
C VAL A 79 -16.29 28.66 20.72
N CYS A 80 -16.14 29.08 19.46
CA CYS A 80 -15.85 30.48 19.12
C CYS A 80 -17.08 31.39 19.10
N ALA A 81 -18.28 30.84 18.90
CA ALA A 81 -19.52 31.63 18.78
C ALA A 81 -19.78 32.59 19.96
N PRO A 82 -19.57 32.20 21.23
CA PRO A 82 -19.77 33.11 22.37
C PRO A 82 -18.77 34.30 22.40
N PHE A 83 -17.63 34.16 21.72
CA PHE A 83 -16.52 35.15 21.74
C PHE A 83 -16.36 35.89 20.42
N SER A 84 -17.26 35.78 19.45
CA SER A 84 -17.12 36.21 18.06
C SER A 84 -17.15 37.73 17.84
N GLY A 85 -16.63 38.52 18.78
CA GLY A 85 -16.44 39.99 18.63
C GLY A 85 -15.25 40.35 17.73
N ASN A 86 -15.26 41.59 17.19
CA ASN A 86 -14.17 42.09 16.33
C ASN A 86 -12.79 42.03 17.00
N GLU A 87 -12.73 42.27 18.31
CA GLU A 87 -11.50 42.22 19.10
C GLU A 87 -10.94 40.78 19.20
N PHE A 88 -11.81 39.80 19.35
CA PHE A 88 -11.41 38.38 19.35
C PHE A 88 -10.77 37.98 18.03
N TRP A 89 -11.44 38.30 16.91
CA TRP A 89 -10.93 37.91 15.59
C TRP A 89 -9.63 38.66 15.24
N SER A 90 -9.51 39.95 15.65
CA SER A 90 -8.27 40.69 15.47
C SER A 90 -7.11 40.10 16.28
N ALA A 91 -7.36 39.71 17.52
CA ALA A 91 -6.34 39.06 18.37
C ALA A 91 -5.95 37.66 17.87
N VAL A 92 -6.89 36.89 17.32
CA VAL A 92 -6.63 35.53 16.80
C VAL A 92 -5.97 35.54 15.43
N LEU A 93 -6.45 36.39 14.48
CA LEU A 93 -5.99 36.35 13.09
C LEU A 93 -4.86 37.34 12.77
N TRP A 94 -4.72 38.42 13.55
CA TRP A 94 -3.74 39.47 13.27
C TRP A 94 -2.68 39.63 14.38
N ASN A 95 -2.36 38.53 15.04
CA ASN A 95 -1.32 38.48 16.05
C ASN A 95 0.08 38.74 15.45
N LYS A 96 0.98 39.34 16.25
CA LYS A 96 2.40 39.59 15.86
C LYS A 96 3.13 38.31 15.40
N GLU A 97 2.84 37.18 16.00
CA GLU A 97 3.48 35.89 15.63
C GLU A 97 3.12 35.47 14.22
N GLN A 98 1.88 35.70 13.79
CA GLN A 98 1.43 35.34 12.44
C GLN A 98 2.04 36.24 11.37
N SER A 99 2.31 37.53 11.71
CA SER A 99 2.98 38.43 10.80
C SER A 99 4.40 37.97 10.43
N LEU A 100 5.04 37.10 11.22
CA LEU A 100 6.37 36.54 10.93
C LEU A 100 6.38 35.73 9.63
N LEU A 101 5.26 35.10 9.25
CA LEU A 101 5.14 34.37 7.98
C LEU A 101 5.37 35.28 6.76
N THR A 102 5.05 36.55 6.87
CA THR A 102 5.19 37.54 5.79
C THR A 102 6.44 38.43 5.91
N GLN A 103 7.25 38.25 6.97
CA GLN A 103 8.51 38.98 7.15
C GLN A 103 9.67 38.33 6.40
N VAL A 104 9.61 37.04 6.11
CA VAL A 104 10.65 36.32 5.36
C VAL A 104 10.25 36.22 3.90
N TYR A 105 10.81 37.11 3.07
CA TYR A 105 10.47 37.18 1.66
C TYR A 105 11.67 37.51 0.79
N ILE A 106 11.55 37.21 -0.49
CA ILE A 106 12.46 37.68 -1.55
C ILE A 106 11.73 38.76 -2.36
N ASN A 107 12.37 39.90 -2.57
CA ASN A 107 11.86 40.93 -3.47
C ASN A 107 12.04 40.47 -4.93
N PHE A 108 10.96 40.53 -5.69
CA PHE A 108 10.97 40.28 -7.12
C PHE A 108 10.32 41.47 -7.83
N VAL A 109 11.14 42.38 -8.25
CA VAL A 109 10.73 43.69 -8.78
C VAL A 109 9.85 44.43 -7.72
N ASP A 110 8.58 44.64 -8.00
CA ASP A 110 7.61 45.29 -7.09
C ASP A 110 6.80 44.29 -6.25
N LEU A 111 7.07 42.98 -6.40
CA LEU A 111 6.34 41.92 -5.71
C LEU A 111 7.21 41.25 -4.65
N LYS A 112 6.56 40.68 -3.64
CA LYS A 112 7.20 39.92 -2.58
C LYS A 112 6.83 38.43 -2.69
N ILE A 113 7.83 37.58 -2.69
CA ILE A 113 7.64 36.12 -2.61
C ILE A 113 7.88 35.70 -1.17
N TYR A 114 6.83 35.31 -0.47
CA TYR A 114 6.90 34.86 0.92
C TYR A 114 7.38 33.42 1.00
N LEU A 115 8.61 33.22 1.48
CA LEU A 115 9.28 31.91 1.49
C LEU A 115 8.56 30.86 2.33
N PRO A 116 8.06 31.12 3.55
CA PRO A 116 7.35 30.13 4.34
C PRO A 116 6.06 29.64 3.64
N ILE A 117 5.30 30.56 3.06
CA ILE A 117 4.06 30.24 2.34
C ILE A 117 4.38 29.41 1.10
N MET A 118 5.40 29.79 0.33
CA MET A 118 5.84 29.03 -0.84
C MET A 118 6.27 27.61 -0.47
N ALA A 119 7.02 27.45 0.61
CA ALA A 119 7.47 26.12 1.07
C ALA A 119 6.30 25.24 1.52
N LEU A 120 5.32 25.79 2.24
CA LEU A 120 4.11 25.05 2.63
C LEU A 120 3.31 24.59 1.41
N ILE A 121 3.08 25.48 0.43
CA ILE A 121 2.38 25.15 -0.81
C ILE A 121 3.13 24.05 -1.56
N PHE A 122 4.46 24.14 -1.64
CA PHE A 122 5.27 23.10 -2.28
C PHE A 122 5.10 21.72 -1.61
N ILE A 123 5.07 21.67 -0.26
CA ILE A 123 4.86 20.41 0.47
C ILE A 123 3.46 19.87 0.20
N TYR A 124 2.40 20.69 0.17
CA TYR A 124 1.04 20.24 -0.13
C TYR A 124 0.90 19.72 -1.56
N LEU A 125 1.49 20.42 -2.54
CA LEU A 125 1.51 19.95 -3.93
C LEU A 125 2.28 18.63 -4.06
N HIS A 126 3.41 18.53 -3.36
CA HIS A 126 4.20 17.31 -3.31
C HIS A 126 3.38 16.15 -2.72
N GLU A 127 2.72 16.36 -1.58
CA GLU A 127 1.84 15.36 -0.97
C GLU A 127 0.71 14.96 -1.92
N TYR A 128 0.09 15.91 -2.61
CA TYR A 128 -0.94 15.64 -3.61
C TYR A 128 -0.42 14.75 -4.76
N MET A 129 0.84 14.94 -5.18
CA MET A 129 1.47 14.14 -6.25
C MET A 129 1.93 12.75 -5.79
N LEU A 130 2.10 12.50 -4.49
CA LEU A 130 2.41 11.17 -3.98
C LEU A 130 1.29 10.19 -4.34
N ILE A 131 1.63 8.98 -4.77
CA ILE A 131 0.64 7.95 -5.17
C ILE A 131 0.03 7.31 -3.93
N ASP A 132 0.86 7.01 -2.95
CA ASP A 132 0.47 6.36 -1.70
C ASP A 132 1.08 7.09 -0.49
N THR A 133 0.28 7.29 0.56
CA THR A 133 0.69 7.98 1.78
C THR A 133 0.29 7.13 2.99
N ASN A 134 1.23 6.30 3.47
CA ASN A 134 1.05 5.53 4.68
C ASN A 134 1.30 6.38 5.93
N ARG A 135 1.08 5.79 7.12
CA ARG A 135 1.25 6.47 8.41
C ARG A 135 2.65 7.08 8.58
N SER A 136 3.73 6.32 8.34
CA SER A 136 5.10 6.79 8.53
C SER A 136 5.44 7.97 7.63
N LEU A 137 5.05 7.90 6.35
CA LEU A 137 5.25 8.99 5.39
C LEU A 137 4.44 10.23 5.76
N PHE A 138 3.18 10.08 6.21
CA PHE A 138 2.35 11.20 6.64
C PHE A 138 2.93 11.91 7.88
N PHE A 139 3.41 11.15 8.87
CA PHE A 139 4.11 11.73 10.03
C PHE A 139 5.37 12.49 9.61
N SER A 140 6.12 11.97 8.63
CA SER A 140 7.28 12.67 8.07
C SER A 140 6.88 13.99 7.37
N LEU A 141 5.76 14.01 6.64
CA LEU A 141 5.21 15.23 6.03
C LEU A 141 4.78 16.26 7.09
N CYS A 142 4.15 15.83 8.19
CA CYS A 142 3.83 16.72 9.31
C CYS A 142 5.10 17.34 9.90
N GLY A 143 6.16 16.56 10.07
CA GLY A 143 7.45 17.07 10.52
C GLY A 143 8.09 18.05 9.52
N LEU A 144 7.93 17.84 8.21
CA LEU A 144 8.32 18.81 7.17
C LEU A 144 7.56 20.13 7.32
N LEU A 145 6.24 20.08 7.50
CA LEU A 145 5.39 21.27 7.65
C LEU A 145 5.81 22.12 8.85
N PHE A 146 6.02 21.51 10.02
CA PHE A 146 6.52 22.23 11.19
C PHE A 146 7.98 22.67 11.03
N GLY A 147 8.78 21.87 10.32
CA GLY A 147 10.16 22.22 9.97
C GLY A 147 10.28 23.53 9.20
N VAL A 148 9.33 23.84 8.30
CA VAL A 148 9.30 25.10 7.54
C VAL A 148 9.34 26.31 8.46
N PHE A 149 8.54 26.32 9.53
CA PHE A 149 8.51 27.44 10.48
C PHE A 149 9.84 27.58 11.21
N LEU A 150 10.43 26.47 11.68
CA LEU A 150 11.66 26.48 12.46
C LEU A 150 12.91 26.78 11.62
N ILE A 151 12.87 26.48 10.33
CA ILE A 151 13.99 26.66 9.39
C ILE A 151 13.99 28.07 8.82
N LEU A 152 12.81 28.57 8.40
CA LEU A 152 12.71 29.82 7.66
C LEU A 152 12.46 31.02 8.57
N ILE A 153 11.93 30.85 9.77
CA ILE A 153 11.63 31.92 10.71
C ILE A 153 12.52 31.69 11.93
N PRO A 154 13.23 32.74 12.44
CA PRO A 154 13.98 32.65 13.69
C PRO A 154 13.05 32.24 14.84
N PRO A 155 13.10 31.00 15.33
CA PRO A 155 12.08 30.44 16.22
C PRO A 155 12.32 30.85 17.67
N MET A 156 11.24 30.88 18.46
CA MET A 156 11.32 30.84 19.90
C MET A 156 11.70 29.42 20.38
N PRO A 157 12.35 29.25 21.54
CA PRO A 157 12.74 27.92 22.04
C PRO A 157 11.57 26.94 22.11
N GLY A 158 10.41 27.41 22.54
CA GLY A 158 9.20 26.60 22.70
C GLY A 158 8.63 26.04 21.39
N TRP A 159 8.90 26.68 20.25
CA TRP A 159 8.39 26.22 18.95
C TRP A 159 8.96 24.86 18.52
N TYR A 160 10.14 24.49 19.03
CA TYR A 160 10.72 23.17 18.77
C TYR A 160 9.83 22.02 19.27
N VAL A 161 8.93 22.26 20.23
CA VAL A 161 7.93 21.28 20.70
C VAL A 161 7.06 20.78 19.54
N TRP A 162 6.81 21.62 18.51
CA TRP A 162 5.96 21.24 17.37
C TRP A 162 6.56 20.09 16.54
N ILE A 163 7.89 20.06 16.40
CA ILE A 163 8.59 19.06 15.59
C ILE A 163 9.09 17.87 16.42
N VAL A 164 9.31 18.04 17.72
CA VAL A 164 9.90 17.02 18.62
C VAL A 164 9.22 15.66 18.49
N PRO A 165 7.89 15.50 18.49
CA PRO A 165 7.28 14.18 18.38
C PRO A 165 7.65 13.44 17.10
N PHE A 166 7.70 14.14 15.97
CA PHE A 166 8.01 13.57 14.65
C PHE A 166 9.49 13.19 14.56
N VAL A 167 10.36 14.02 15.08
CA VAL A 167 11.81 13.74 15.18
C VAL A 167 12.07 12.57 16.14
N THR A 168 11.34 12.49 17.25
CA THR A 168 11.45 11.37 18.20
C THR A 168 11.03 10.06 17.54
N LEU A 169 9.90 10.03 16.83
CA LEU A 169 9.48 8.86 16.07
C LEU A 169 10.53 8.42 15.05
N TYR A 170 11.12 9.39 14.33
CA TYR A 170 12.22 9.10 13.41
C TYR A 170 13.40 8.39 14.12
N PHE A 171 13.86 8.90 15.26
CA PHE A 171 14.98 8.29 15.99
C PHE A 171 14.62 6.92 16.60
N VAL A 172 13.38 6.70 17.00
CA VAL A 172 12.90 5.39 17.46
C VAL A 172 12.89 4.37 16.31
N GLU A 173 12.41 4.76 15.12
CA GLU A 173 12.35 3.87 13.95
C GLU A 173 13.72 3.59 13.35
N VAL A 174 14.66 4.56 13.37
CA VAL A 174 16.06 4.39 12.93
C VAL A 174 16.84 3.65 14.00
N SER A 175 16.34 2.59 14.56
CA SER A 175 17.06 1.68 15.47
C SER A 175 18.34 2.27 16.08
N PHE A 176 18.39 2.47 17.38
CA PHE A 176 19.46 3.08 18.20
C PHE A 176 20.89 2.59 17.90
N TYR A 177 21.05 1.51 17.16
CA TYR A 177 22.33 0.90 16.81
C TYR A 177 23.13 1.60 15.70
N ARG A 178 22.59 2.66 15.07
CA ARG A 178 23.36 3.45 14.11
C ARG A 178 24.01 4.64 14.82
N ALA A 179 25.28 4.50 15.17
CA ALA A 179 26.11 5.55 15.80
C ALA A 179 25.94 6.94 15.11
N ARG A 180 25.78 6.96 13.80
CA ARG A 180 25.55 8.19 13.03
C ARG A 180 24.26 8.94 13.41
N ALA A 181 23.15 8.23 13.65
CA ALA A 181 21.89 8.87 14.04
C ALA A 181 22.01 9.48 15.44
N LEU A 182 22.66 8.78 16.37
CA LEU A 182 22.93 9.31 17.71
C LEU A 182 23.83 10.55 17.67
N THR A 183 24.88 10.57 16.84
CA THR A 183 25.74 11.73 16.67
C THR A 183 24.97 12.95 16.21
N ILE A 184 24.09 12.80 15.20
CA ILE A 184 23.27 13.90 14.68
C ILE A 184 22.30 14.43 15.75
N TYR A 185 21.71 13.51 16.54
CA TYR A 185 20.85 13.90 17.67
C TYR A 185 21.59 14.71 18.72
N ILE A 186 22.79 14.27 19.11
CA ILE A 186 23.64 15.00 20.05
C ILE A 186 24.02 16.38 19.49
N VAL A 187 24.44 16.46 18.23
CA VAL A 187 24.80 17.72 17.56
C VAL A 187 23.61 18.69 17.53
N LEU A 188 22.41 18.22 17.20
CA LEU A 188 21.20 19.07 17.22
C LEU A 188 20.96 19.67 18.60
N ASN A 189 21.01 18.82 19.65
CA ASN A 189 20.75 19.30 21.02
C ASN A 189 21.83 20.26 21.50
N LEU A 190 23.10 20.01 21.17
CA LEU A 190 24.20 20.93 21.52
C LEU A 190 24.04 22.27 20.80
N LEU A 191 23.75 22.28 19.50
CA LEU A 191 23.53 23.50 18.74
C LEU A 191 22.30 24.27 19.23
N PHE A 192 21.21 23.54 19.58
CA PHE A 192 20.02 24.15 20.20
C PHE A 192 20.38 24.86 21.50
N LEU A 193 21.07 24.20 22.42
CA LEU A 193 21.49 24.79 23.69
C LEU A 193 22.43 25.99 23.47
N LEU A 194 23.46 25.84 22.64
CA LEU A 194 24.39 26.92 22.33
C LEU A 194 23.68 28.14 21.73
N TYR A 195 22.80 27.93 20.73
CA TYR A 195 22.08 29.03 20.09
C TYR A 195 21.19 29.78 21.10
N PHE A 196 20.35 29.06 21.86
CA PHE A 196 19.39 29.71 22.74
C PHE A 196 20.05 30.34 24.00
N ILE A 197 21.12 29.77 24.51
CA ILE A 197 21.86 30.37 25.62
C ILE A 197 22.62 31.61 25.18
N THR A 198 23.26 31.61 24.01
CA THR A 198 24.16 32.69 23.59
C THR A 198 23.49 33.77 22.76
N ALA A 199 22.44 33.44 21.97
CA ALA A 199 21.87 34.27 20.93
C ALA A 199 20.44 34.75 21.20
N HIS A 200 19.72 34.16 22.16
CA HIS A 200 18.32 34.49 22.40
C HIS A 200 18.13 35.96 22.85
N ARG A 201 17.20 36.64 22.21
CA ARG A 201 17.01 38.10 22.39
C ARG A 201 16.28 38.46 23.69
N THR A 202 15.50 37.55 24.26
CA THR A 202 14.76 37.77 25.51
C THR A 202 15.57 37.37 26.73
N PRO A 203 15.33 37.98 27.91
CA PRO A 203 15.91 37.49 29.16
C PRO A 203 15.57 35.99 29.31
N LEU A 204 16.55 35.20 29.74
CA LEU A 204 16.36 33.79 30.03
C LEU A 204 15.59 33.67 31.35
N THR A 205 14.34 34.09 31.35
CA THR A 205 13.47 34.14 32.53
C THR A 205 13.37 32.81 33.24
N ASP A 206 13.40 31.69 32.47
CA ASP A 206 13.30 30.34 33.03
C ASP A 206 14.56 29.99 33.85
N LEU A 207 15.75 30.38 33.39
CA LEU A 207 17.00 30.21 34.13
C LEU A 207 17.13 31.20 35.29
N TYR A 208 16.55 32.38 35.13
CA TYR A 208 16.45 33.37 36.23
C TYR A 208 15.58 32.82 37.39
N PHE A 209 14.46 32.16 37.10
CA PHE A 209 13.63 31.46 38.09
C PHE A 209 14.37 30.32 38.80
N LEU A 210 15.41 29.74 38.16
CA LEU A 210 16.26 28.73 38.77
C LEU A 210 17.44 29.36 39.56
N GLY A 211 17.48 30.67 39.72
CA GLY A 211 18.53 31.40 40.44
C GLY A 211 19.85 31.56 39.71
N ASN A 212 19.88 31.26 38.41
CA ASN A 212 21.11 31.35 37.59
C ASN A 212 20.98 32.52 36.57
N ASP A 213 21.77 33.53 36.76
CA ASP A 213 21.94 34.58 35.75
C ASP A 213 23.05 34.20 34.77
N LEU A 214 22.65 33.74 33.61
CA LEU A 214 23.56 33.38 32.51
C LEU A 214 23.70 34.51 31.47
N SER A 215 23.33 35.74 31.82
CA SER A 215 23.41 36.88 30.92
C SER A 215 24.82 37.15 30.39
N PHE A 216 25.85 36.76 31.13
CA PHE A 216 27.26 36.85 30.73
C PHE A 216 27.62 35.96 29.53
N LEU A 217 26.83 34.90 29.23
CA LEU A 217 27.03 34.03 28.07
C LEU A 217 26.48 34.64 26.78
N LYS A 218 25.73 35.74 26.83
CA LYS A 218 25.19 36.41 25.65
C LYS A 218 26.29 37.00 24.78
N VAL A 219 26.32 36.54 23.53
CA VAL A 219 27.25 37.06 22.54
C VAL A 219 26.59 38.23 21.80
N LYS A 220 27.27 39.35 21.74
CA LYS A 220 26.78 40.57 21.07
C LYS A 220 27.09 40.61 19.57
N ASP A 221 28.02 39.77 19.11
CA ASP A 221 28.41 39.74 17.70
C ASP A 221 27.32 39.11 16.83
N PRO A 222 26.69 39.88 15.91
CA PRO A 222 25.64 39.37 15.04
C PRO A 222 26.13 38.26 14.07
N THR A 223 27.41 38.27 13.71
CA THR A 223 28.01 37.26 12.83
C THR A 223 28.03 35.90 13.51
N TYR A 224 28.47 35.86 14.77
CA TYR A 224 28.48 34.62 15.56
C TYR A 224 27.07 34.05 15.74
N VAL A 225 26.08 34.89 16.06
CA VAL A 225 24.67 34.48 16.19
C VAL A 225 24.14 33.91 14.89
N SER A 226 24.47 34.56 13.76
CA SER A 226 24.05 34.09 12.42
C SER A 226 24.69 32.75 12.05
N VAL A 227 25.96 32.54 12.40
CA VAL A 227 26.65 31.25 12.17
C VAL A 227 26.00 30.16 13.00
N LEU A 228 25.72 30.37 14.28
CA LEU A 228 25.05 29.37 15.13
C LEU A 228 23.65 29.04 14.61
N PHE A 229 22.89 30.04 14.22
CA PHE A 229 21.56 29.82 13.62
C PHE A 229 21.67 29.03 12.31
N THR A 230 22.65 29.33 11.46
CA THR A 230 22.89 28.60 10.21
C THR A 230 23.25 27.15 10.47
N LEU A 231 24.10 26.85 11.46
CA LEU A 231 24.45 25.48 11.83
C LEU A 231 23.25 24.70 12.38
N LEU A 232 22.46 25.35 13.25
CA LEU A 232 21.25 24.75 13.83
C LEU A 232 20.21 24.42 12.75
N THR A 233 19.91 25.37 11.87
CA THR A 233 18.94 25.19 10.78
C THR A 233 19.42 24.17 9.76
N SER A 234 20.71 24.16 9.41
CA SER A 234 21.29 23.16 8.51
C SER A 234 21.16 21.73 9.06
N THR A 235 21.42 21.58 10.37
CA THR A 235 21.25 20.28 11.04
C THR A 235 19.78 19.86 11.05
N LEU A 236 18.87 20.79 11.29
CA LEU A 236 17.43 20.52 11.28
C LEU A 236 16.94 20.15 9.87
N ILE A 237 17.38 20.86 8.82
CA ILE A 237 17.08 20.52 7.42
C ILE A 237 17.52 19.08 7.12
N TYR A 238 18.73 18.72 7.55
CA TYR A 238 19.23 17.35 7.32
C TYR A 238 18.39 16.28 8.04
N ILE A 239 17.99 16.52 9.29
CA ILE A 239 17.13 15.59 10.04
C ILE A 239 15.76 15.45 9.36
N VAL A 240 15.14 16.55 8.96
CA VAL A 240 13.85 16.57 8.27
C VAL A 240 13.94 15.84 6.92
N TYR A 241 15.03 16.01 6.18
CA TYR A 241 15.30 15.25 4.97
C TYR A 241 15.43 13.73 5.25
N CYS A 242 16.19 13.36 6.28
CA CYS A 242 16.35 11.96 6.66
C CYS A 242 15.03 11.32 7.12
N MET A 243 14.22 12.07 7.87
CA MET A 243 12.89 11.65 8.32
C MET A 243 11.97 11.40 7.11
N TYR A 244 11.95 12.29 6.13
CA TYR A 244 11.18 12.12 4.90
C TYR A 244 11.67 10.90 4.10
N LYS A 245 12.99 10.72 3.96
CA LYS A 245 13.59 9.56 3.30
C LYS A 245 13.22 8.24 3.99
N LEU A 246 13.17 8.23 5.33
CA LEU A 246 12.72 7.07 6.10
C LEU A 246 11.23 6.80 5.87
N GLY A 247 10.39 7.84 5.86
CA GLY A 247 8.97 7.72 5.55
C GLY A 247 8.72 7.09 4.18
N LEU A 248 9.50 7.46 3.16
CA LEU A 248 9.47 6.83 1.84
C LEU A 248 9.94 5.37 1.89
N SER A 249 11.01 5.07 2.65
CA SER A 249 11.53 3.69 2.75
C SER A 249 10.62 2.75 3.53
N ASN A 250 9.81 3.27 4.46
CA ASN A 250 8.82 2.53 5.22
C ASN A 250 7.47 2.40 4.49
N ASN A 251 7.33 3.07 3.35
CA ASN A 251 6.16 2.93 2.50
C ASN A 251 6.42 1.82 1.47
N ASN A 252 5.64 0.76 1.50
CA ASN A 252 5.85 -0.41 0.64
C ASN A 252 5.82 -0.08 -0.85
N PHE A 253 5.03 0.91 -1.27
CA PHE A 253 5.01 1.36 -2.65
C PHE A 253 6.34 2.00 -3.07
N TYR A 254 6.88 2.92 -2.26
CA TYR A 254 8.14 3.62 -2.57
C TYR A 254 9.38 2.80 -2.24
N LYS A 255 9.33 1.90 -1.25
CA LYS A 255 10.38 0.91 -0.99
C LYS A 255 10.69 0.10 -2.24
N ARG A 256 9.67 -0.24 -3.01
CA ARG A 256 9.78 -0.91 -4.31
C ARG A 256 10.08 0.04 -5.47
N LYS A 257 10.45 1.29 -5.21
CA LYS A 257 10.74 2.32 -6.23
C LYS A 257 9.61 2.52 -7.25
N GLY A 258 8.36 2.35 -6.84
CA GLY A 258 7.20 2.41 -7.74
C GLY A 258 7.11 1.22 -8.71
N VAL A 259 7.83 0.12 -8.44
CA VAL A 259 7.82 -1.08 -9.28
C VAL A 259 6.48 -1.80 -9.12
N PRO A 260 5.75 -2.08 -10.20
CA PRO A 260 4.53 -2.87 -10.16
C PRO A 260 4.73 -4.23 -9.52
N PHE A 261 3.74 -4.70 -8.74
CA PHE A 261 3.72 -6.05 -8.23
C PHE A 261 3.21 -7.00 -9.32
N THR A 262 4.01 -7.99 -9.69
CA THR A 262 3.72 -8.90 -10.81
C THR A 262 3.25 -10.26 -10.31
N ILE A 263 2.09 -10.70 -10.78
CA ILE A 263 1.45 -11.97 -10.43
C ILE A 263 1.32 -12.82 -11.69
N ALA A 264 1.81 -14.04 -11.65
CA ALA A 264 1.61 -15.02 -12.71
C ALA A 264 0.59 -16.07 -12.28
N ILE A 265 -0.38 -16.35 -13.14
CA ILE A 265 -1.38 -17.41 -12.95
C ILE A 265 -1.23 -18.41 -14.08
N SER A 266 -0.76 -19.62 -13.77
CA SER A 266 -0.62 -20.71 -14.71
C SER A 266 -1.53 -21.90 -14.35
N GLY A 267 -1.73 -22.78 -15.29
CA GLY A 267 -2.56 -23.98 -15.18
C GLY A 267 -3.14 -24.36 -16.52
N ASP A 268 -3.63 -25.57 -16.64
CA ASP A 268 -4.19 -26.09 -17.89
C ASP A 268 -5.50 -25.40 -18.31
N SER A 269 -5.94 -25.69 -19.51
CA SER A 269 -7.24 -25.21 -20.01
C SER A 269 -8.39 -25.78 -19.18
N GLY A 270 -9.27 -24.91 -18.69
CA GLY A 270 -10.38 -25.30 -17.81
C GLY A 270 -10.02 -25.38 -16.33
N ALA A 271 -8.81 -25.00 -15.92
CA ALA A 271 -8.36 -25.07 -14.53
C ALA A 271 -8.94 -23.97 -13.59
N GLY A 272 -9.73 -23.03 -14.08
CA GLY A 272 -10.30 -21.96 -13.23
C GLY A 272 -9.48 -20.67 -13.17
N LYS A 273 -8.51 -20.46 -14.06
CA LYS A 273 -7.67 -19.24 -14.09
C LYS A 273 -8.48 -17.94 -14.17
N SER A 274 -9.51 -17.89 -15.01
CA SER A 274 -10.37 -16.70 -15.16
C SER A 274 -11.13 -16.35 -13.87
N THR A 275 -11.57 -17.35 -13.11
CA THR A 275 -12.19 -17.17 -11.80
C THR A 275 -11.19 -16.54 -10.81
N LEU A 276 -9.96 -17.05 -10.80
CA LEU A 276 -8.91 -16.51 -9.93
C LEU A 276 -8.55 -15.05 -10.29
N ILE A 277 -8.55 -14.71 -11.59
CA ILE A 277 -8.35 -13.30 -12.03
C ILE A 277 -9.47 -12.39 -11.51
N GLU A 278 -10.72 -12.85 -11.58
CA GLU A 278 -11.86 -12.07 -11.06
C GLU A 278 -11.74 -11.86 -9.54
N MET A 279 -11.26 -12.87 -8.81
CA MET A 279 -10.92 -12.72 -7.39
C MET A 279 -9.84 -11.65 -7.18
N MET A 280 -8.79 -11.60 -8.02
CA MET A 280 -7.75 -10.57 -7.95
C MET A 280 -8.31 -9.18 -8.22
N PHE A 281 -9.21 -9.03 -9.18
CA PHE A 281 -9.90 -7.75 -9.42
C PHE A 281 -10.73 -7.29 -8.23
N ARG A 282 -11.32 -8.22 -7.49
CA ARG A 282 -12.06 -7.89 -6.25
C ARG A 282 -11.12 -7.52 -5.10
N CYS A 283 -9.90 -8.09 -5.06
CA CYS A 283 -8.88 -7.73 -4.08
C CYS A 283 -8.25 -6.36 -4.33
N PHE A 284 -7.85 -6.09 -5.58
CA PHE A 284 -6.98 -4.95 -5.92
C PHE A 284 -7.70 -3.88 -6.73
N GLY A 285 -8.88 -4.18 -7.27
CA GLY A 285 -9.65 -3.31 -8.17
C GLY A 285 -9.17 -3.32 -9.61
N LYS A 286 -10.13 -3.21 -10.53
CA LYS A 286 -9.86 -3.15 -11.99
C LYS A 286 -9.03 -1.93 -12.39
N ARG A 287 -9.13 -0.84 -11.62
CA ARG A 287 -8.38 0.39 -11.89
C ARG A 287 -6.88 0.18 -11.70
N ASP A 288 -6.49 -0.49 -10.63
CA ASP A 288 -5.09 -0.63 -10.20
C ASP A 288 -4.46 -1.94 -10.68
N THR A 289 -5.24 -2.81 -11.33
CA THR A 289 -4.79 -4.09 -11.87
C THR A 289 -4.78 -4.08 -13.38
N LEU A 290 -3.65 -4.44 -13.98
CA LEU A 290 -3.49 -4.72 -15.40
C LEU A 290 -3.53 -6.22 -15.61
N GLN A 291 -4.51 -6.71 -16.37
CA GLN A 291 -4.55 -8.09 -16.83
C GLN A 291 -3.83 -8.21 -18.18
N ILE A 292 -3.03 -9.25 -18.31
CA ILE A 292 -2.38 -9.67 -19.55
C ILE A 292 -2.70 -11.13 -19.79
N GLU A 293 -3.28 -11.41 -20.95
CA GLU A 293 -3.59 -12.78 -21.36
C GLU A 293 -2.46 -13.35 -22.21
N GLY A 294 -1.91 -14.48 -21.80
CA GLY A 294 -0.84 -15.17 -22.53
C GLY A 294 -1.24 -15.67 -23.91
N ASP A 295 -2.54 -15.80 -24.15
CA ASP A 295 -3.07 -16.25 -25.45
C ASP A 295 -2.81 -15.22 -26.57
N GLY A 296 -2.59 -13.94 -26.25
CA GLY A 296 -2.12 -12.91 -27.20
C GLY A 296 -0.71 -13.16 -27.72
N ASP A 297 0.03 -14.08 -27.12
CA ASP A 297 1.37 -14.44 -27.52
C ASP A 297 1.45 -15.73 -28.36
N HIS A 298 0.32 -16.25 -28.85
CA HIS A 298 0.30 -17.32 -29.85
C HIS A 298 0.98 -16.86 -31.14
N LYS A 299 1.58 -17.80 -31.88
CA LYS A 299 2.22 -17.50 -33.17
C LYS A 299 1.25 -17.47 -34.32
N TRP A 300 0.15 -18.20 -34.21
CA TRP A 300 -0.79 -18.43 -35.30
C TRP A 300 -2.24 -18.24 -34.85
N GLU A 301 -3.07 -17.77 -35.77
CA GLU A 301 -4.51 -17.73 -35.63
C GLU A 301 -5.13 -19.11 -35.84
N ARG A 302 -6.38 -19.30 -35.41
CA ARG A 302 -7.09 -20.59 -35.44
C ARG A 302 -7.11 -21.24 -36.81
N ASN A 303 -7.18 -20.45 -37.89
CA ASN A 303 -7.28 -20.92 -39.26
C ASN A 303 -5.91 -21.18 -39.94
N ALA A 304 -4.82 -20.90 -39.26
CA ALA A 304 -3.48 -21.13 -39.79
C ALA A 304 -3.14 -22.62 -39.86
N PRO A 305 -2.45 -23.11 -40.89
CA PRO A 305 -2.11 -24.54 -41.06
C PRO A 305 -1.31 -25.11 -39.89
N MET A 306 -0.47 -24.28 -39.23
CA MET A 306 0.34 -24.69 -38.09
C MET A 306 -0.48 -24.89 -36.79
N TRP A 307 -1.68 -24.28 -36.69
CA TRP A 307 -2.57 -24.44 -35.54
C TRP A 307 -3.01 -25.90 -35.32
N THR A 308 -3.15 -26.66 -36.41
CA THR A 308 -3.52 -28.10 -36.35
C THR A 308 -2.32 -29.00 -36.07
N LYS A 309 -1.09 -28.57 -36.41
CA LYS A 309 0.14 -29.34 -36.23
C LYS A 309 0.73 -29.23 -34.84
N LEU A 310 0.77 -28.02 -34.28
CA LEU A 310 1.27 -27.76 -32.93
C LEU A 310 0.13 -27.24 -32.05
N THR A 311 -0.10 -27.89 -30.93
CA THR A 311 -1.06 -27.36 -29.97
C THR A 311 -0.52 -26.08 -29.31
N HIS A 312 -1.39 -25.18 -28.90
CA HIS A 312 -0.97 -23.96 -28.17
C HIS A 312 -0.39 -24.26 -26.77
N LEU A 313 -0.52 -25.49 -26.28
CA LEU A 313 0.17 -25.97 -25.08
C LEU A 313 1.66 -26.21 -25.32
N ASN A 314 2.07 -26.36 -26.58
CA ASN A 314 3.48 -26.49 -26.91
C ASN A 314 4.17 -25.13 -26.87
N PRO A 315 5.30 -24.96 -26.13
CA PRO A 315 6.03 -23.70 -26.06
C PRO A 315 6.45 -23.14 -27.42
N LYS A 316 6.71 -24.02 -28.41
CA LYS A 316 7.09 -23.64 -29.78
C LYS A 316 5.99 -22.90 -30.53
N ALA A 317 4.73 -23.04 -30.10
CA ALA A 317 3.58 -22.35 -30.67
C ALA A 317 3.37 -20.93 -30.13
N ASN A 318 4.25 -20.46 -29.24
CA ASN A 318 4.09 -19.20 -28.53
C ASN A 318 5.35 -18.33 -28.59
N TRP A 319 5.17 -17.01 -28.54
CA TRP A 319 6.25 -16.01 -28.47
C TRP A 319 6.68 -15.75 -27.01
N LEU A 320 7.13 -16.80 -26.29
CA LEU A 320 7.39 -16.74 -24.85
C LEU A 320 8.49 -15.73 -24.46
N TYR A 321 9.54 -15.59 -25.28
CA TYR A 321 10.58 -14.57 -25.02
C TYR A 321 10.08 -13.13 -25.22
N ARG A 322 9.14 -12.91 -26.15
CA ARG A 322 8.46 -11.61 -26.28
C ARG A 322 7.64 -11.33 -25.02
N GLN A 323 6.84 -12.29 -24.58
CA GLN A 323 6.04 -12.17 -23.35
C GLN A 323 6.93 -11.86 -22.13
N ALA A 324 8.09 -12.53 -21.99
CA ALA A 324 9.03 -12.26 -20.91
C ALA A 324 9.59 -10.83 -20.97
N LYS A 325 9.94 -10.33 -22.17
CA LYS A 325 10.39 -8.95 -22.37
C LYS A 325 9.31 -7.93 -22.05
N ASP A 326 8.07 -8.19 -22.48
CA ASP A 326 6.92 -7.31 -22.24
C ASP A 326 6.63 -7.17 -20.75
N ILE A 327 6.63 -8.27 -19.99
CA ILE A 327 6.43 -8.24 -18.55
C ILE A 327 7.59 -7.51 -17.85
N ALA A 328 8.83 -7.76 -18.24
CA ALA A 328 9.98 -7.07 -17.67
C ALA A 328 9.94 -5.55 -17.96
N ALA A 329 9.51 -5.13 -19.16
CA ALA A 329 9.32 -3.72 -19.52
C ALA A 329 8.20 -3.07 -18.66
N LEU A 330 7.05 -3.72 -18.55
CA LEU A 330 5.96 -3.24 -17.68
C LEU A 330 6.37 -3.14 -16.21
N LYS A 331 7.17 -4.10 -15.71
CA LYS A 331 7.71 -4.06 -14.34
C LYS A 331 8.65 -2.87 -14.11
N ARG A 332 9.38 -2.42 -15.14
CA ARG A 332 10.20 -1.19 -15.08
C ARG A 332 9.39 0.10 -15.25
N GLY A 333 8.07 0.02 -15.43
CA GLY A 333 7.21 1.19 -15.64
C GLY A 333 7.08 1.61 -17.12
N GLU A 334 7.61 0.84 -18.05
CA GLU A 334 7.59 1.14 -19.48
C GLU A 334 6.26 0.75 -20.12
N ARG A 335 5.89 1.42 -21.21
CA ARG A 335 4.72 1.07 -22.01
C ARG A 335 5.10 0.03 -23.05
N ILE A 336 4.18 -0.89 -23.35
CA ILE A 336 4.37 -1.90 -24.39
C ILE A 336 3.28 -1.79 -25.46
N HIS A 337 3.56 -2.37 -26.63
CA HIS A 337 2.59 -2.58 -27.70
C HIS A 337 2.29 -4.06 -27.80
N ARG A 338 1.02 -4.45 -27.66
CA ARG A 338 0.62 -5.85 -27.78
C ARG A 338 -0.71 -6.02 -28.49
N VAL A 339 -0.94 -7.24 -28.93
CA VAL A 339 -2.22 -7.74 -29.43
C VAL A 339 -2.78 -8.75 -28.43
N ASP A 340 -4.09 -8.84 -28.32
CA ASP A 340 -4.77 -9.89 -27.59
C ASP A 340 -5.41 -10.88 -28.57
N TYR A 341 -5.75 -12.06 -28.08
CA TYR A 341 -6.38 -13.10 -28.89
C TYR A 341 -7.87 -13.18 -28.61
N ASP A 342 -8.67 -12.95 -29.66
CA ASP A 342 -10.12 -13.09 -29.57
C ASP A 342 -10.53 -14.55 -29.77
N HIS A 343 -11.04 -15.18 -28.71
CA HIS A 343 -11.48 -16.56 -28.73
C HIS A 343 -12.75 -16.80 -29.57
N GLN A 344 -13.56 -15.76 -29.83
CA GLN A 344 -14.76 -15.90 -30.66
C GLN A 344 -14.38 -16.00 -32.14
N THR A 345 -13.63 -15.04 -32.61
CA THR A 345 -13.17 -15.00 -34.01
C THR A 345 -12.00 -15.95 -34.29
N GLY A 346 -11.18 -16.23 -33.28
CA GLY A 346 -9.95 -17.03 -33.42
C GLY A 346 -8.81 -16.26 -34.06
N SER A 347 -8.84 -14.93 -33.98
CA SER A 347 -7.89 -14.01 -34.60
C SER A 347 -7.27 -13.07 -33.56
N PHE A 348 -6.22 -12.36 -33.93
CA PHE A 348 -5.62 -11.34 -33.09
C PHE A 348 -6.37 -10.00 -33.19
N THR A 349 -6.43 -9.27 -32.09
CA THR A 349 -6.94 -7.90 -32.06
C THR A 349 -5.96 -6.93 -32.73
N LYS A 350 -6.39 -5.69 -32.97
CA LYS A 350 -5.47 -4.62 -33.36
C LYS A 350 -4.47 -4.36 -32.23
N SER A 351 -3.24 -3.97 -32.60
CA SER A 351 -2.22 -3.60 -31.62
C SER A 351 -2.67 -2.41 -30.78
N MET A 352 -2.52 -2.55 -29.46
CA MET A 352 -2.86 -1.51 -28.49
C MET A 352 -1.67 -1.17 -27.60
N VAL A 353 -1.63 0.07 -27.11
CA VAL A 353 -0.64 0.53 -26.12
C VAL A 353 -1.11 0.15 -24.73
N VAL A 354 -0.30 -0.61 -24.02
CA VAL A 354 -0.58 -1.03 -22.64
C VAL A 354 0.38 -0.30 -21.70
N LYS A 355 -0.19 0.33 -20.64
CA LYS A 355 0.56 1.03 -19.61
C LYS A 355 0.60 0.17 -18.34
N PRO A 356 1.71 0.17 -17.59
CA PRO A 356 1.77 -0.52 -16.31
C PRO A 356 0.78 0.07 -15.31
N LYS A 357 0.31 -0.79 -14.41
CA LYS A 357 -0.48 -0.43 -13.24
C LYS A 357 0.18 -0.98 -11.99
N ARG A 358 -0.34 -0.65 -10.81
CA ARG A 358 0.21 -1.11 -9.53
C ARG A 358 0.36 -2.63 -9.44
N PHE A 359 -0.65 -3.37 -9.92
CA PHE A 359 -0.62 -4.82 -10.05
C PHE A 359 -0.67 -5.22 -11.51
N ILE A 360 0.18 -6.17 -11.89
CA ILE A 360 0.20 -6.76 -13.23
C ILE A 360 -0.06 -8.25 -13.07
N VAL A 361 -1.14 -8.74 -13.66
CA VAL A 361 -1.55 -10.16 -13.61
C VAL A 361 -1.37 -10.76 -14.99
N LEU A 362 -0.36 -11.60 -15.17
CA LEU A 362 -0.19 -12.43 -16.37
C LEU A 362 -0.90 -13.75 -16.17
N SER A 363 -1.87 -14.06 -17.00
CA SER A 363 -2.58 -15.35 -17.00
C SER A 363 -2.33 -16.10 -18.29
N GLY A 364 -1.95 -17.35 -18.21
CA GLY A 364 -1.73 -18.16 -19.41
C GLY A 364 -1.30 -19.59 -19.10
N LEU A 365 -1.07 -20.34 -20.16
CA LEU A 365 -0.57 -21.72 -20.08
C LEU A 365 0.90 -21.76 -19.66
N HIS A 366 1.69 -20.74 -20.07
CA HIS A 366 3.13 -20.67 -19.88
C HIS A 366 3.57 -19.48 -19.03
N ALA A 367 2.72 -19.01 -18.11
CA ALA A 367 2.91 -17.76 -17.39
C ALA A 367 4.23 -17.65 -16.60
N PHE A 368 4.86 -18.77 -16.24
CA PHE A 368 6.21 -18.81 -15.65
C PHE A 368 7.04 -20.02 -16.15
N TYR A 369 6.83 -20.39 -17.42
CA TYR A 369 7.57 -21.45 -18.07
C TYR A 369 9.07 -21.12 -18.21
N LEU A 370 9.43 -19.94 -18.73
CA LEU A 370 10.82 -19.52 -18.88
C LEU A 370 11.42 -19.04 -17.56
N PRO A 371 12.75 -19.24 -17.31
CA PRO A 371 13.44 -18.68 -16.15
C PRO A 371 13.24 -17.16 -16.00
N GLN A 372 13.39 -16.41 -17.09
CA GLN A 372 13.23 -14.96 -17.11
C GLN A 372 11.83 -14.51 -16.67
N MET A 373 10.79 -15.28 -17.02
CA MET A 373 9.43 -15.01 -16.54
C MET A 373 9.32 -15.28 -15.04
N ARG A 374 9.93 -16.36 -14.53
CA ARG A 374 9.93 -16.68 -13.10
C ARG A 374 10.61 -15.59 -12.26
N GLU A 375 11.71 -15.03 -12.76
CA GLU A 375 12.44 -13.93 -12.11
C GLU A 375 11.66 -12.61 -12.15
N ALA A 376 10.93 -12.38 -13.23
CA ALA A 376 10.10 -11.18 -13.35
C ALA A 376 8.87 -11.20 -12.44
N MET A 377 8.39 -12.38 -12.01
CA MET A 377 7.16 -12.53 -11.23
C MET A 377 7.43 -12.51 -9.73
N ASP A 378 6.73 -11.62 -9.02
CA ASP A 378 6.77 -11.53 -7.55
C ASP A 378 5.95 -12.66 -6.91
N LEU A 379 4.84 -13.06 -7.53
CA LEU A 379 3.97 -14.13 -7.06
C LEU A 379 3.58 -15.06 -8.21
N LYS A 380 3.75 -16.37 -8.00
CA LYS A 380 3.44 -17.42 -8.97
C LYS A 380 2.35 -18.33 -8.41
N LEU A 381 1.18 -18.30 -9.03
CA LEU A 381 0.00 -19.10 -8.68
C LEU A 381 -0.22 -20.19 -9.72
N PHE A 382 -0.41 -21.42 -9.28
CA PHE A 382 -0.70 -22.56 -10.17
C PHE A 382 -2.06 -23.18 -9.84
N MET A 383 -2.96 -23.18 -10.83
CA MET A 383 -4.25 -23.82 -10.72
C MET A 383 -4.13 -25.29 -11.15
N ALA A 384 -4.29 -26.20 -10.21
CA ALA A 384 -4.17 -27.65 -10.41
C ALA A 384 -5.40 -28.39 -9.88
N PRO A 385 -6.61 -28.11 -10.40
CA PRO A 385 -7.79 -28.88 -9.98
C PRO A 385 -7.57 -30.36 -10.27
N ASP A 386 -8.29 -31.24 -9.53
CA ASP A 386 -8.31 -32.67 -9.81
C ASP A 386 -8.70 -32.93 -11.27
N GLU A 387 -8.10 -33.95 -11.88
CA GLU A 387 -8.24 -34.15 -13.32
C GLU A 387 -9.70 -34.44 -13.73
N LYS A 388 -10.45 -35.25 -12.94
CA LYS A 388 -11.85 -35.50 -13.20
C LYS A 388 -12.69 -34.23 -13.16
N LEU A 389 -12.48 -33.39 -12.13
CA LEU A 389 -13.19 -32.13 -11.96
C LEU A 389 -12.83 -31.14 -13.08
N ARG A 390 -11.55 -31.05 -13.48
CA ARG A 390 -11.09 -30.24 -14.59
C ARG A 390 -11.74 -30.59 -15.91
N LEU A 391 -11.83 -31.92 -16.18
CA LEU A 391 -12.47 -32.46 -17.38
C LEU A 391 -13.96 -32.15 -17.38
N PHE A 392 -14.65 -32.39 -16.25
CA PHE A 392 -16.05 -32.02 -16.07
C PHE A 392 -16.31 -30.55 -16.41
N TRP A 393 -15.56 -29.61 -15.82
CA TRP A 393 -15.72 -28.19 -16.11
C TRP A 393 -15.42 -27.84 -17.56
N LYS A 394 -14.40 -28.46 -18.15
CA LYS A 394 -14.04 -28.22 -19.54
C LYS A 394 -15.10 -28.72 -20.50
N ILE A 395 -15.63 -29.94 -20.29
CA ILE A 395 -16.69 -30.50 -21.09
C ILE A 395 -17.95 -29.60 -20.98
N LYS A 396 -18.38 -29.31 -19.77
CA LYS A 396 -19.53 -28.44 -19.51
C LYS A 396 -19.41 -27.10 -20.22
N ARG A 397 -18.28 -26.40 -20.05
CA ARG A 397 -18.02 -25.13 -20.72
C ARG A 397 -18.03 -25.23 -22.25
N ASP A 398 -17.33 -26.23 -22.80
CA ASP A 398 -17.13 -26.32 -24.25
C ASP A 398 -18.39 -26.82 -24.95
N THR A 399 -19.25 -27.60 -24.25
CA THR A 399 -20.60 -27.95 -24.72
C THR A 399 -21.57 -26.80 -24.64
N GLU A 400 -21.73 -26.17 -23.45
CA GLU A 400 -22.75 -25.14 -23.22
C GLU A 400 -22.40 -23.79 -23.89
N LYS A 401 -21.12 -23.35 -23.84
CA LYS A 401 -20.72 -22.03 -24.34
C LYS A 401 -20.18 -22.05 -25.77
N ARG A 402 -19.63 -23.18 -26.25
CA ARG A 402 -18.97 -23.26 -27.56
C ARG A 402 -19.68 -24.19 -28.55
N GLY A 403 -20.66 -24.98 -28.08
CA GLY A 403 -21.47 -25.86 -28.91
C GLY A 403 -20.71 -27.04 -29.50
N TYR A 404 -19.58 -27.46 -28.87
CA TYR A 404 -18.83 -28.62 -29.36
C TYR A 404 -19.48 -29.95 -28.89
N SER A 405 -19.43 -30.99 -29.76
CA SER A 405 -19.84 -32.33 -29.36
C SER A 405 -18.86 -32.94 -28.35
N LEU A 406 -19.36 -33.81 -27.47
CA LEU A 406 -18.54 -34.50 -26.45
C LEU A 406 -17.38 -35.26 -27.09
N GLU A 407 -17.61 -35.99 -28.20
CA GLU A 407 -16.58 -36.74 -28.93
C GLU A 407 -15.42 -35.83 -29.36
N LYS A 408 -15.72 -34.69 -29.97
CA LYS A 408 -14.72 -33.69 -30.40
C LYS A 408 -13.93 -33.13 -29.23
N ILE A 409 -14.58 -32.94 -28.07
CA ILE A 409 -13.92 -32.43 -26.85
C ILE A 409 -12.96 -33.46 -26.32
N LEU A 410 -13.38 -34.75 -26.24
CA LEU A 410 -12.55 -35.86 -25.76
C LEU A 410 -11.34 -36.12 -26.67
N GLU A 411 -11.52 -36.08 -27.99
CA GLU A 411 -10.42 -36.14 -28.94
C GLU A 411 -9.39 -35.04 -28.74
N GLN A 412 -9.85 -33.80 -28.56
CA GLN A 412 -8.97 -32.65 -28.27
C GLN A 412 -8.22 -32.80 -26.94
N ILE A 413 -8.87 -33.34 -25.90
CA ILE A 413 -8.26 -33.58 -24.61
C ILE A 413 -7.12 -34.60 -24.77
N ASN A 414 -7.37 -35.72 -25.40
CA ASN A 414 -6.38 -36.76 -25.63
C ASN A 414 -5.18 -36.29 -26.43
N LYS A 415 -5.42 -35.54 -27.52
CA LYS A 415 -4.36 -34.93 -28.34
C LYS A 415 -3.47 -33.96 -27.57
N ARG A 416 -4.02 -33.23 -26.59
CA ARG A 416 -3.32 -32.19 -25.82
C ARG A 416 -2.67 -32.72 -24.56
N LYS A 417 -2.99 -33.92 -24.10
CA LYS A 417 -2.53 -34.48 -22.83
C LYS A 417 -1.01 -34.54 -22.77
N ILE A 418 -0.35 -34.99 -23.82
CA ILE A 418 1.12 -35.12 -23.90
C ILE A 418 1.79 -33.76 -23.72
N ASP A 419 1.29 -32.70 -24.39
CA ASP A 419 1.84 -31.34 -24.27
C ASP A 419 1.53 -30.75 -22.89
N SER A 420 0.35 -31.04 -22.30
CA SER A 420 0.00 -30.60 -20.96
C SER A 420 0.95 -31.18 -19.91
N ASP A 421 1.17 -32.50 -19.96
CA ASP A 421 2.03 -33.22 -19.01
C ASP A 421 3.51 -32.79 -19.17
N SER A 422 3.94 -32.49 -20.42
CA SER A 422 5.32 -32.13 -20.70
C SER A 422 5.65 -30.66 -20.39
N PHE A 423 4.72 -29.72 -20.61
CA PHE A 423 5.04 -28.29 -20.61
C PHE A 423 4.23 -27.45 -19.60
N ILE A 424 3.03 -27.90 -19.23
CA ILE A 424 2.19 -27.14 -18.30
C ILE A 424 2.37 -27.65 -16.86
N ALA A 425 2.16 -28.95 -16.63
CA ALA A 425 2.23 -29.56 -15.31
C ALA A 425 3.57 -29.32 -14.57
N PRO A 426 4.75 -29.35 -15.25
CA PRO A 426 6.03 -29.11 -14.58
C PRO A 426 6.20 -27.71 -13.99
N GLN A 427 5.41 -26.73 -14.42
CA GLN A 427 5.46 -25.37 -13.85
C GLN A 427 4.99 -25.34 -12.39
N LYS A 428 4.17 -26.33 -11.96
CA LYS A 428 3.68 -26.49 -10.59
C LYS A 428 4.80 -26.42 -9.54
N LYS A 429 5.98 -26.96 -9.85
CA LYS A 429 7.14 -26.97 -8.94
C LYS A 429 7.69 -25.56 -8.61
N PHE A 430 7.45 -24.58 -9.49
CA PHE A 430 7.91 -23.21 -9.31
C PHE A 430 6.86 -22.28 -8.68
N ALA A 431 5.66 -22.79 -8.40
CA ALA A 431 4.58 -22.01 -7.84
C ALA A 431 4.84 -21.69 -6.35
N ASP A 432 4.53 -20.46 -5.96
CA ASP A 432 4.49 -20.02 -4.57
C ASP A 432 3.23 -20.53 -3.86
N LEU A 433 2.13 -20.68 -4.63
CA LEU A 433 0.87 -21.27 -4.17
C LEU A 433 0.30 -22.16 -5.27
N VAL A 434 -0.01 -23.40 -4.91
CA VAL A 434 -0.77 -24.34 -5.74
C VAL A 434 -2.17 -24.46 -5.19
N ILE A 435 -3.17 -24.20 -6.02
CA ILE A 435 -4.60 -24.28 -5.67
C ILE A 435 -5.20 -25.49 -6.37
N THR A 436 -5.72 -26.43 -5.60
CA THR A 436 -6.34 -27.66 -6.08
C THR A 436 -7.78 -27.70 -5.60
N TYR A 437 -8.71 -27.65 -6.54
CA TYR A 437 -10.11 -27.99 -6.30
C TYR A 437 -10.31 -29.47 -6.61
N PHE A 438 -11.09 -30.15 -5.80
CA PHE A 438 -11.45 -31.55 -6.03
C PHE A 438 -12.86 -31.85 -5.51
N ASP A 439 -13.45 -32.89 -6.03
CA ASP A 439 -14.75 -33.38 -5.61
C ASP A 439 -14.63 -34.91 -5.42
N ASN A 440 -14.71 -35.37 -4.17
CA ASN A 440 -14.61 -36.79 -3.83
C ASN A 440 -15.83 -37.59 -4.28
N THR A 441 -16.94 -36.95 -4.63
CA THR A 441 -18.20 -37.59 -5.03
C THR A 441 -18.32 -37.69 -6.56
N LEU A 442 -17.43 -37.04 -7.32
CA LEU A 442 -17.45 -37.08 -8.78
C LEU A 442 -16.80 -38.38 -9.31
N GLU A 443 -17.61 -39.36 -9.66
CA GLU A 443 -17.15 -40.61 -10.25
C GLU A 443 -16.95 -40.49 -11.76
N ASP A 444 -17.95 -39.97 -12.47
CA ASP A 444 -17.95 -39.79 -13.92
C ASP A 444 -17.99 -38.31 -14.32
N PHE A 445 -16.90 -37.85 -14.94
CA PHE A 445 -16.76 -36.46 -15.41
C PHE A 445 -17.61 -36.15 -16.66
N THR A 446 -18.27 -37.12 -17.27
CA THR A 446 -19.19 -36.95 -18.41
C THR A 446 -20.64 -36.75 -17.96
N ASP A 447 -20.97 -37.07 -16.71
CA ASP A 447 -22.29 -36.81 -16.13
C ASP A 447 -22.47 -35.31 -15.78
N LEU A 448 -22.90 -34.52 -16.75
CA LEU A 448 -23.11 -33.09 -16.60
C LEU A 448 -24.24 -32.70 -15.61
N LYS A 449 -25.04 -33.68 -15.13
CA LYS A 449 -26.09 -33.45 -14.12
C LYS A 449 -25.55 -33.57 -12.70
N HIS A 450 -24.32 -34.08 -12.53
CA HIS A 450 -23.68 -34.19 -11.22
C HIS A 450 -23.61 -32.84 -10.51
N LYS A 451 -24.06 -32.78 -9.25
CA LYS A 451 -23.95 -31.58 -8.40
C LYS A 451 -22.59 -31.57 -7.71
N VAL A 452 -21.68 -30.79 -8.26
CA VAL A 452 -20.28 -30.70 -7.78
C VAL A 452 -20.22 -30.18 -6.36
N GLN A 453 -19.55 -30.92 -5.48
CA GLN A 453 -19.21 -30.54 -4.11
C GLN A 453 -17.70 -30.21 -4.04
N ILE A 454 -17.36 -28.93 -4.04
CA ILE A 454 -15.96 -28.50 -4.16
C ILE A 454 -15.27 -28.52 -2.81
N SER A 455 -14.24 -29.34 -2.69
CA SER A 455 -13.21 -29.30 -1.65
C SER A 455 -12.00 -28.52 -2.13
N LEU A 456 -11.24 -27.94 -1.21
CA LEU A 456 -10.10 -27.07 -1.48
C LEU A 456 -8.81 -27.60 -0.85
N LYS A 457 -7.75 -27.70 -1.64
CA LYS A 457 -6.40 -28.00 -1.17
C LYS A 457 -5.44 -26.91 -1.65
N MET A 458 -4.68 -26.35 -0.73
CA MET A 458 -3.70 -25.28 -1.00
C MET A 458 -2.33 -25.71 -0.50
N SER A 459 -1.31 -25.68 -1.38
CA SER A 459 0.07 -25.97 -1.01
C SER A 459 0.93 -24.74 -1.25
N LEU A 460 1.64 -24.28 -0.21
CA LEU A 460 2.41 -23.04 -0.19
C LEU A 460 3.69 -23.21 0.63
N SER A 461 4.61 -22.23 0.56
CA SER A 461 5.86 -22.23 1.32
C SER A 461 5.61 -22.24 2.82
N LEU A 462 6.43 -22.98 3.56
CA LEU A 462 6.41 -23.00 5.03
C LEU A 462 6.82 -21.65 5.66
N SER A 463 7.46 -20.77 4.90
CA SER A 463 7.81 -19.41 5.36
C SER A 463 6.61 -18.48 5.55
N VAL A 464 5.42 -18.86 5.08
CA VAL A 464 4.18 -18.10 5.25
C VAL A 464 3.48 -18.60 6.51
N ASP A 465 3.34 -17.75 7.51
CA ASP A 465 2.61 -18.07 8.73
C ASP A 465 1.10 -18.11 8.44
N VAL A 466 0.53 -19.31 8.45
CA VAL A 466 -0.91 -19.55 8.26
C VAL A 466 -1.63 -19.90 9.56
N GLU A 467 -0.91 -20.03 10.65
CA GLU A 467 -1.47 -20.50 11.93
C GLU A 467 -2.64 -19.62 12.43
N PRO A 468 -2.58 -18.28 12.38
CA PRO A 468 -3.73 -17.44 12.76
C PRO A 468 -4.96 -17.67 11.89
N LEU A 469 -4.75 -17.99 10.58
CA LEU A 469 -5.84 -18.32 9.68
C LEU A 469 -6.47 -19.68 10.04
N LEU A 470 -5.65 -20.70 10.32
CA LEU A 470 -6.14 -22.01 10.72
C LEU A 470 -6.95 -21.94 12.01
N GLN A 471 -6.43 -21.27 13.03
CA GLN A 471 -7.14 -21.06 14.31
C GLN A 471 -8.49 -20.34 14.11
N PHE A 472 -8.54 -19.34 13.23
CA PHE A 472 -9.80 -18.66 12.91
C PHE A 472 -10.80 -19.60 12.23
N LEU A 473 -10.39 -20.40 11.28
CA LEU A 473 -11.25 -21.32 10.54
C LEU A 473 -11.77 -22.43 11.47
N GLU A 474 -10.90 -23.04 12.30
CA GLU A 474 -11.25 -24.07 13.29
C GLU A 474 -12.21 -23.54 14.36
N LYS A 475 -11.95 -22.35 14.89
CA LYS A 475 -12.85 -21.68 15.86
C LYS A 475 -14.25 -21.46 15.32
N ASN A 476 -14.39 -21.34 14.00
CA ASN A 476 -15.68 -21.21 13.33
C ASN A 476 -16.24 -22.54 12.81
N GLY A 477 -15.68 -23.66 13.25
CA GLY A 477 -16.23 -25.01 13.03
C GLY A 477 -15.81 -25.65 11.70
N MET A 478 -14.77 -25.12 11.02
CA MET A 478 -14.26 -25.77 9.81
C MET A 478 -13.33 -26.94 10.14
N PHE A 479 -13.51 -28.05 9.45
CA PHE A 479 -12.58 -29.18 9.49
C PHE A 479 -11.43 -28.92 8.51
N ILE A 480 -10.22 -28.84 9.06
CA ILE A 480 -9.01 -28.55 8.31
C ILE A 480 -8.00 -29.67 8.54
N ASN A 481 -7.42 -30.17 7.46
CA ASN A 481 -6.23 -31.00 7.54
C ASN A 481 -5.02 -30.16 7.14
N HIS A 482 -4.03 -30.05 8.03
CA HIS A 482 -2.80 -29.30 7.83
C HIS A 482 -1.61 -30.27 7.87
N GLU A 483 -0.88 -30.32 6.78
CA GLU A 483 0.24 -31.25 6.58
C GLU A 483 1.50 -30.48 6.16
N PHE A 484 2.65 -31.03 6.55
CA PHE A 484 3.96 -30.53 6.11
C PHE A 484 4.58 -31.49 5.11
N SER A 485 5.33 -30.97 4.12
CA SER A 485 6.09 -31.79 3.20
C SER A 485 7.28 -32.44 3.92
N GLU A 486 7.72 -33.61 3.45
CA GLU A 486 8.86 -34.34 4.05
C GLU A 486 10.16 -33.53 4.09
N ASP A 487 10.38 -32.66 3.11
CA ASP A 487 11.53 -31.75 3.01
C ASP A 487 11.37 -30.46 3.82
N LEU A 488 10.26 -30.31 4.57
CA LEU A 488 9.91 -29.14 5.37
C LEU A 488 9.96 -27.80 4.59
N SER A 489 9.80 -27.84 3.27
CA SER A 489 9.80 -26.65 2.43
C SER A 489 8.39 -26.08 2.20
N LYS A 490 7.37 -26.94 2.32
CA LYS A 490 5.97 -26.61 2.02
C LYS A 490 5.03 -27.07 3.10
N GLN A 491 3.90 -26.40 3.17
CA GLN A 491 2.74 -26.79 3.96
C GLN A 491 1.52 -26.91 3.05
N THR A 492 0.60 -27.78 3.44
CA THR A 492 -0.62 -28.06 2.67
C THR A 492 -1.82 -27.95 3.59
N ILE A 493 -2.80 -27.14 3.20
CA ILE A 493 -4.07 -26.94 3.89
C ILE A 493 -5.16 -27.59 3.05
N THR A 494 -5.91 -28.52 3.62
CA THR A 494 -7.05 -29.18 2.95
C THR A 494 -8.33 -28.90 3.72
N ILE A 495 -9.37 -28.42 3.04
CA ILE A 495 -10.67 -28.09 3.60
C ILE A 495 -11.74 -28.86 2.83
N ASP A 496 -12.58 -29.60 3.55
CA ASP A 496 -13.65 -30.41 2.97
C ASP A 496 -14.81 -29.55 2.44
N GLY A 497 -15.43 -30.02 1.35
CA GLY A 497 -16.53 -29.33 0.69
C GLY A 497 -17.76 -29.12 1.57
N ASN A 498 -18.08 -30.07 2.47
CA ASN A 498 -19.18 -29.92 3.43
C ASN A 498 -18.97 -28.72 4.36
N SER A 499 -17.76 -28.55 4.87
CA SER A 499 -17.39 -27.42 5.72
C SER A 499 -17.44 -26.08 4.97
N LEU A 500 -17.05 -26.07 3.69
CA LEU A 500 -17.05 -24.86 2.86
C LEU A 500 -18.45 -24.36 2.50
N GLU A 501 -19.42 -25.26 2.35
CA GLU A 501 -20.82 -24.92 1.98
C GLU A 501 -21.67 -24.53 3.21
N SER A 502 -21.43 -25.17 4.35
CA SER A 502 -22.27 -25.04 5.55
C SER A 502 -21.98 -23.82 6.41
N ILE A 503 -20.76 -23.29 6.36
CA ILE A 503 -20.28 -22.25 7.29
C ILE A 503 -20.12 -20.91 6.55
N ARG A 504 -20.80 -19.87 7.05
CA ARG A 504 -20.61 -18.48 6.57
C ARG A 504 -19.69 -17.72 7.51
N LEU A 505 -18.52 -17.33 7.01
CA LEU A 505 -17.51 -16.60 7.78
C LEU A 505 -17.57 -15.09 7.50
N ASN A 506 -17.33 -14.29 8.51
CA ASN A 506 -17.16 -12.85 8.36
C ASN A 506 -15.66 -12.51 8.29
N PHE A 507 -15.13 -12.48 7.10
CA PHE A 507 -13.71 -12.19 6.86
C PHE A 507 -13.36 -10.70 7.00
N SER A 508 -14.32 -9.79 6.92
CA SER A 508 -14.05 -8.35 6.87
C SER A 508 -13.36 -7.79 8.11
N LYS A 509 -13.62 -8.38 9.29
CA LYS A 509 -12.93 -7.99 10.52
C LYS A 509 -11.61 -8.71 10.68
N PHE A 510 -11.61 -9.99 10.34
CA PHE A 510 -10.47 -10.88 10.53
C PHE A 510 -9.27 -10.52 9.64
N VAL A 511 -9.50 -10.01 8.42
CA VAL A 511 -8.40 -9.63 7.52
C VAL A 511 -7.45 -8.60 8.14
N TYR A 512 -7.94 -7.68 8.95
CA TYR A 512 -7.13 -6.67 9.61
C TYR A 512 -6.34 -7.21 10.81
N GLU A 513 -6.85 -8.26 11.45
CA GLU A 513 -6.13 -8.98 12.51
C GLU A 513 -5.01 -9.84 11.89
N LEU A 514 -5.30 -10.49 10.77
CA LEU A 514 -4.38 -11.37 10.06
C LEU A 514 -3.29 -10.59 9.29
N ILE A 515 -3.64 -9.46 8.70
CA ILE A 515 -2.75 -8.64 7.87
C ILE A 515 -2.76 -7.20 8.39
N PRO A 516 -1.93 -6.86 9.40
CA PRO A 516 -1.94 -5.54 10.04
C PRO A 516 -1.74 -4.36 9.07
N HIS A 517 -1.04 -4.58 7.94
CA HIS A 517 -0.76 -3.59 6.90
C HIS A 517 -1.61 -3.79 5.64
N TYR A 518 -2.81 -4.32 5.81
CA TYR A 518 -3.72 -4.59 4.69
C TYR A 518 -3.97 -3.36 3.79
N ASP A 519 -4.11 -2.17 4.40
CA ASP A 519 -4.33 -0.92 3.64
C ASP A 519 -3.13 -0.51 2.77
N GLU A 520 -1.94 -1.03 3.06
CA GLU A 520 -0.76 -0.81 2.23
C GLU A 520 -0.78 -1.70 0.97
N ILE A 521 -1.48 -2.83 1.03
CA ILE A 521 -1.66 -3.72 -0.11
C ILE A 521 -2.74 -3.19 -1.05
N THR A 522 -3.88 -2.74 -0.50
CA THR A 522 -5.01 -2.26 -1.30
C THR A 522 -5.75 -1.13 -0.60
N GLU A 523 -6.11 -0.10 -1.36
CA GLU A 523 -6.93 1.02 -0.89
C GLU A 523 -8.45 0.73 -1.02
N GLN A 524 -8.81 -0.37 -1.65
CA GLN A 524 -10.22 -0.68 -1.93
C GLN A 524 -10.90 -1.37 -0.76
N ILE A 525 -12.19 -1.08 -0.58
CA ILE A 525 -13.07 -1.88 0.27
C ILE A 525 -13.18 -3.25 -0.38
N PHE A 526 -12.67 -4.25 0.31
CA PHE A 526 -12.60 -5.61 -0.17
C PHE A 526 -14.00 -6.21 -0.33
N THR A 527 -14.27 -6.77 -1.50
CA THR A 527 -15.49 -7.54 -1.75
C THR A 527 -15.16 -9.02 -1.68
N TRP A 528 -15.61 -9.66 -0.61
CA TRP A 528 -15.48 -11.11 -0.45
C TRP A 528 -16.39 -11.85 -1.41
N VAL A 529 -15.88 -12.95 -1.95
CA VAL A 529 -16.64 -13.91 -2.75
C VAL A 529 -17.25 -14.96 -1.81
N ASP A 530 -17.56 -16.16 -2.28
CA ASP A 530 -17.98 -17.27 -1.45
C ASP A 530 -16.86 -17.73 -0.51
N ASN A 531 -17.20 -18.47 0.56
CA ASN A 531 -16.23 -18.87 1.59
C ASN A 531 -14.95 -19.50 1.04
N LYS A 532 -15.03 -20.46 0.10
CA LYS A 532 -13.88 -21.09 -0.52
C LYS A 532 -12.95 -20.09 -1.24
N ASP A 533 -13.54 -19.17 -1.98
CA ASP A 533 -12.81 -18.17 -2.76
C ASP A 533 -12.26 -17.08 -1.86
N ALA A 534 -12.96 -16.72 -0.78
CA ALA A 534 -12.49 -15.81 0.24
C ALA A 534 -11.27 -16.35 1.00
N ILE A 535 -11.22 -17.65 1.27
CA ILE A 535 -10.05 -18.28 1.90
C ILE A 535 -8.84 -18.19 0.97
N ILE A 536 -9.01 -18.45 -0.32
CA ILE A 536 -7.95 -18.28 -1.32
C ILE A 536 -7.47 -16.84 -1.39
N GLN A 537 -8.41 -15.88 -1.38
CA GLN A 537 -8.09 -14.46 -1.37
C GLN A 537 -7.24 -14.09 -0.15
N LEU A 538 -7.58 -14.59 1.06
CA LEU A 538 -6.80 -14.37 2.28
C LEU A 538 -5.40 -14.96 2.18
N VAL A 539 -5.27 -16.21 1.73
CA VAL A 539 -3.95 -16.87 1.58
C VAL A 539 -3.06 -16.09 0.59
N ILE A 540 -3.63 -15.64 -0.53
CA ILE A 540 -2.88 -14.82 -1.50
C ILE A 540 -2.44 -13.51 -0.88
N LEU A 541 -3.30 -12.83 -0.12
CA LEU A 541 -2.96 -11.59 0.57
C LEU A 541 -1.89 -11.80 1.63
N LEU A 542 -1.92 -12.92 2.37
CA LEU A 542 -0.87 -13.30 3.32
C LEU A 542 0.48 -13.47 2.62
N ILE A 543 0.51 -14.18 1.50
CA ILE A 543 1.75 -14.38 0.73
C ILE A 543 2.27 -13.04 0.20
N ILE A 544 1.39 -12.17 -0.33
CA ILE A 544 1.77 -10.83 -0.79
C ILE A 544 2.33 -10.00 0.36
N SER A 545 1.66 -10.00 1.52
CA SER A 545 2.11 -9.29 2.72
C SER A 545 3.50 -9.78 3.15
N SER A 546 3.72 -11.09 3.19
CA SER A 546 5.02 -11.69 3.51
C SER A 546 6.10 -11.25 2.51
N LYS A 547 5.84 -11.35 1.19
CA LYS A 547 6.80 -10.95 0.14
C LYS A 547 7.06 -9.44 0.08
N MET A 548 6.11 -8.61 0.46
CA MET A 548 6.31 -7.16 0.55
C MET A 548 7.16 -6.75 1.75
N ARG A 549 7.22 -7.58 2.81
CA ARG A 549 8.07 -7.33 4.00
C ARG A 549 9.51 -7.79 3.81
N THR A 550 9.73 -8.85 3.06
CA THR A 550 11.06 -9.47 2.86
C THR A 550 11.90 -8.80 1.78
N ASN A 551 11.31 -8.00 0.89
CA ASN A 551 11.98 -7.22 -0.17
C ASN A 551 12.05 -5.72 0.20
#